data_9d92233a80fcf1241dde5ed5e5fec0df
#
_entry.id   9d92233a80fcf1241dde5ed5e5fec0df
#
_cell.length_a   1.000
_cell.length_b   1.000
_cell.length_c   1.000
_cell.angle_alpha   90.00
_cell.angle_beta   90.00
_cell.angle_gamma   90.00
#
_symmetry.space_group_name_H-M   'P 1'
#
loop_
_entity.id
_entity.type
_entity.pdbx_description
1 polymer ?
#
loop_
_entity_poly.entity_id
_entity_poly.type
_entity_poly.pdbx_seq_one_letter_code
_entity_poly.pdbx_strand_id
1 'polypeptide(L)'
;ALASQFSFGQEDENIGSEVVNVVKPYTPTISDAFKVKESPVIDDEDNTQKEEIKYNIFSFPVASTFTPAKGQAAAVDKEKKERIFSNYATLGVGNYGTVNGELYVTHNFGRDSYLGAMLRHLSSQGGIKDAKLDDNYATTGLDVTYGSRNRDLNWNVDLGVKRQMNNWYGLPYDNIVFDAPTIESIEEKQIYNTIALGGKVGLKDSFFSELTMQFKRFSDDFGSGENRFWIKPNFDFEVMDSKVNADFVVDYVGGSFDRMYAVDSELKYSNVIFGTKPNFLYQQDDLSVLIGAGVFYTTGKFNDETDSKIFVYPNVKASYKIVEDVLIGYAGAEGGLNQNSYADFVDQNPFISPTLYIAPTDNKYDIYVGLKGKLASSVSFNVKGSYNNDDNKALFVSNPYQHNSVTNNTEGYAYGNSFDVVYDNVKTMSIFGEIKADFSKSVSLALNGTYNNYSTD
;
A
#
# COMPACT_ATOMS: atom_id res chain seq x y z
N ALA A 1 7.35 25.74 -30.52
CA ALA A 1 6.18 26.57 -30.72
C ALA A 1 5.16 25.83 -31.59
N LEU A 2 4.19 25.18 -30.97
CA LEU A 2 3.00 24.63 -31.64
C LEU A 2 1.82 24.94 -30.71
N ALA A 3 1.12 26.01 -31.06
CA ALA A 3 -0.16 26.38 -30.49
C ALA A 3 -1.25 25.60 -31.21
N SER A 4 -1.95 24.70 -30.52
CA SER A 4 -3.19 24.11 -31.03
C SER A 4 -4.35 24.97 -30.56
N GLN A 5 -5.05 25.56 -31.52
CA GLN A 5 -6.29 26.29 -31.31
C GLN A 5 -7.42 25.28 -31.03
N PHE A 6 -8.09 25.40 -29.91
CA PHE A 6 -9.36 24.76 -29.64
C PHE A 6 -10.49 25.64 -30.19
N SER A 7 -11.19 25.12 -31.19
CA SER A 7 -12.43 25.72 -31.70
C SER A 7 -13.60 25.17 -30.91
N PHE A 8 -14.34 26.04 -30.20
CA PHE A 8 -15.61 25.69 -29.56
C PHE A 8 -16.73 25.91 -30.56
N GLY A 9 -17.37 24.82 -30.99
CA GLY A 9 -18.66 24.91 -31.65
C GLY A 9 -19.75 24.94 -30.58
N GLN A 10 -20.54 26.01 -30.54
CA GLN A 10 -21.81 26.07 -29.82
C GLN A 10 -22.87 25.39 -30.67
N GLU A 11 -23.44 24.30 -30.15
CA GLU A 11 -24.77 23.81 -30.56
C GLU A 11 -25.74 24.09 -29.43
N ASP A 12 -26.84 24.78 -29.78
CA ASP A 12 -27.98 25.00 -28.90
C ASP A 12 -28.69 23.68 -28.62
N GLU A 13 -28.50 23.11 -27.46
CA GLU A 13 -29.31 21.98 -27.01
C GLU A 13 -30.41 22.42 -26.03
N ASN A 14 -31.59 22.07 -26.45
CA ASN A 14 -32.87 22.19 -25.78
C ASN A 14 -32.84 21.49 -24.40
N ILE A 15 -33.10 22.23 -23.33
CA ILE A 15 -33.11 21.72 -21.95
C ILE A 15 -34.36 20.84 -21.76
N GLY A 16 -34.20 19.54 -22.03
CA GLY A 16 -35.17 18.55 -21.61
C GLY A 16 -35.10 18.34 -20.09
N SER A 17 -36.22 18.47 -19.41
CA SER A 17 -36.33 18.19 -17.99
C SER A 17 -36.08 16.69 -17.73
N GLU A 18 -34.92 16.35 -17.19
CA GLU A 18 -34.66 15.01 -16.67
C GLU A 18 -35.28 14.84 -15.27
N VAL A 19 -36.18 13.90 -15.16
CA VAL A 19 -36.71 13.45 -13.85
C VAL A 19 -35.66 12.53 -13.22
N VAL A 20 -34.92 13.04 -12.25
CA VAL A 20 -33.98 12.26 -11.47
C VAL A 20 -34.73 11.40 -10.48
N ASN A 21 -34.92 10.12 -10.79
CA ASN A 21 -35.38 9.13 -9.82
C ASN A 21 -34.23 8.70 -8.93
N VAL A 22 -34.15 9.27 -7.74
CA VAL A 22 -33.21 8.81 -6.69
C VAL A 22 -33.79 7.53 -6.08
N VAL A 23 -33.38 6.38 -6.58
CA VAL A 23 -33.65 5.10 -5.92
C VAL A 23 -32.54 4.87 -4.90
N LYS A 24 -32.84 5.14 -3.63
CA LYS A 24 -32.01 4.73 -2.52
C LYS A 24 -32.08 3.20 -2.41
N PRO A 25 -31.00 2.42 -2.52
CA PRO A 25 -31.07 0.98 -2.28
C PRO A 25 -31.42 0.75 -0.81
N TYR A 26 -32.65 0.30 -0.57
CA TYR A 26 -33.11 -0.13 0.73
C TYR A 26 -32.63 -1.57 0.95
N THR A 27 -31.72 -1.75 1.85
CA THR A 27 -31.33 -3.08 2.37
C THR A 27 -32.11 -3.29 3.67
N PRO A 28 -33.17 -4.12 3.70
CA PRO A 28 -33.89 -4.40 4.94
C PRO A 28 -32.98 -5.21 5.87
N THR A 29 -32.65 -4.64 7.01
CA THR A 29 -32.06 -5.38 8.13
C THR A 29 -33.19 -5.96 8.99
N ILE A 30 -33.00 -7.20 9.47
CA ILE A 30 -33.98 -7.93 10.30
C ILE A 30 -34.25 -7.22 11.64
N SER A 31 -33.46 -6.20 12.01
CA SER A 31 -33.63 -5.44 13.23
C SER A 31 -34.84 -4.47 13.26
N ASP A 32 -35.44 -4.17 12.12
CA ASP A 32 -36.53 -3.18 12.06
C ASP A 32 -37.94 -3.77 12.23
N ALA A 33 -38.04 -5.06 12.53
CA ALA A 33 -39.33 -5.74 12.75
C ALA A 33 -39.54 -6.04 14.24
N PHE A 34 -39.64 -5.03 15.07
CA PHE A 34 -40.18 -5.20 16.43
C PHE A 34 -41.68 -5.10 16.39
N LYS A 35 -42.36 -6.22 16.72
CA LYS A 35 -43.80 -6.26 16.94
C LYS A 35 -44.06 -5.57 18.27
N VAL A 36 -44.50 -4.32 18.24
CA VAL A 36 -44.98 -3.61 19.42
C VAL A 36 -46.27 -4.33 19.89
N LYS A 37 -46.21 -5.05 21.02
CA LYS A 37 -47.34 -5.57 21.73
C LYS A 37 -47.78 -4.52 22.75
N GLU A 38 -48.45 -3.49 22.32
CA GLU A 38 -49.31 -2.70 23.21
C GLU A 38 -50.74 -3.15 23.01
N SER A 39 -51.34 -3.70 24.06
CA SER A 39 -52.79 -3.91 24.12
C SER A 39 -53.39 -2.56 24.42
N PRO A 40 -54.30 -2.04 23.57
CA PRO A 40 -55.00 -0.81 23.92
C PRO A 40 -55.90 -1.05 25.12
N VAL A 41 -55.71 -0.25 26.18
CA VAL A 41 -56.67 -0.20 27.30
C VAL A 41 -57.87 0.60 26.80
N ILE A 42 -58.97 -0.07 26.59
CA ILE A 42 -60.26 0.59 26.31
C ILE A 42 -60.89 0.86 27.66
N ASP A 43 -61.01 2.13 28.06
CA ASP A 43 -61.86 2.55 29.16
C ASP A 43 -63.31 2.47 28.66
N ASP A 44 -63.99 1.40 29.03
CA ASP A 44 -65.42 1.22 28.80
C ASP A 44 -66.20 1.96 29.89
N GLU A 45 -66.43 3.25 29.74
CA GLU A 45 -67.57 3.95 30.29
C GLU A 45 -68.14 4.95 29.29
N ASP A 46 -68.91 4.45 28.31
CA ASP A 46 -69.82 5.35 27.56
C ASP A 46 -71.18 4.67 27.34
N ASN A 47 -72.16 5.09 28.13
CA ASN A 47 -73.53 4.74 28.02
C ASN A 47 -74.20 5.51 26.86
N THR A 48 -73.81 5.26 25.65
CA THR A 48 -74.55 5.78 24.49
C THR A 48 -75.42 4.70 23.89
N GLN A 49 -76.75 4.96 23.92
CA GLN A 49 -77.73 4.11 23.25
C GLN A 49 -77.43 4.06 21.74
N LYS A 50 -77.31 2.84 21.24
CA LYS A 50 -77.01 2.55 19.84
C LYS A 50 -78.23 2.89 19.00
N GLU A 51 -78.27 4.01 18.27
CA GLU A 51 -79.21 4.33 17.26
C GLU A 51 -79.06 3.42 16.03
N GLU A 52 -80.09 2.68 15.67
CA GLU A 52 -80.13 1.88 14.44
C GLU A 52 -80.30 2.80 13.23
N ILE A 53 -79.21 3.13 12.59
CA ILE A 53 -79.25 3.86 11.33
C ILE A 53 -79.42 2.85 10.19
N LYS A 54 -80.61 2.87 9.62
CA LYS A 54 -80.91 2.09 8.41
C LYS A 54 -80.45 2.82 7.17
N TYR A 55 -79.30 2.32 6.60
CA TYR A 55 -78.90 2.80 5.29
C TYR A 55 -79.64 2.15 4.18
N ASN A 56 -80.36 2.94 3.40
CA ASN A 56 -80.90 2.51 2.11
C ASN A 56 -79.77 2.57 1.06
N ILE A 57 -79.17 1.42 0.79
CA ILE A 57 -78.16 1.32 -0.27
C ILE A 57 -78.88 1.17 -1.61
N PHE A 58 -78.98 2.26 -2.37
CA PHE A 58 -79.37 2.21 -3.78
C PHE A 58 -78.14 1.77 -4.59
N SER A 59 -78.15 0.52 -5.09
CA SER A 59 -77.09 0.07 -6.01
C SER A 59 -77.36 0.65 -7.40
N PHE A 60 -76.62 1.70 -7.76
CA PHE A 60 -76.51 2.09 -9.16
C PHE A 60 -75.43 1.27 -9.81
N PRO A 61 -75.67 0.51 -10.87
CA PRO A 61 -74.58 -0.14 -11.61
C PRO A 61 -73.85 0.94 -12.41
N VAL A 62 -72.80 1.48 -11.83
CA VAL A 62 -71.88 2.33 -12.58
C VAL A 62 -70.97 1.39 -13.33
N ALA A 63 -71.13 1.25 -14.62
CA ALA A 63 -70.15 0.62 -15.48
C ALA A 63 -68.89 1.47 -15.47
N SER A 64 -67.92 1.07 -14.67
CA SER A 64 -66.58 1.70 -14.70
C SER A 64 -65.92 1.40 -16.04
N THR A 65 -65.87 2.39 -16.91
CA THR A 65 -65.10 2.34 -18.17
C THR A 65 -63.61 2.55 -17.96
N PHE A 66 -63.20 2.57 -16.69
CA PHE A 66 -61.76 2.72 -16.36
C PHE A 66 -61.10 1.35 -16.29
N THR A 67 -60.47 0.93 -17.38
CA THR A 67 -59.53 -0.16 -17.38
C THR A 67 -58.22 0.39 -16.75
N PRO A 68 -57.80 -0.11 -15.56
CA PRO A 68 -56.53 0.32 -15.02
C PRO A 68 -55.45 -0.08 -16.01
N ALA A 69 -54.72 0.91 -16.51
CA ALA A 69 -53.53 0.64 -17.30
C ALA A 69 -52.56 -0.20 -16.43
N LYS A 70 -52.32 -1.45 -16.87
CA LYS A 70 -51.23 -2.23 -16.26
C LYS A 70 -49.96 -1.42 -16.37
N GLY A 71 -49.40 -0.98 -15.22
CA GLY A 71 -48.08 -0.36 -15.18
C GLY A 71 -47.08 -1.28 -15.87
N GLN A 72 -46.58 -0.84 -17.00
CA GLN A 72 -45.41 -1.50 -17.57
C GLN A 72 -44.25 -1.21 -16.64
N ALA A 73 -43.63 -2.27 -16.10
CA ALA A 73 -42.39 -2.16 -15.37
C ALA A 73 -41.37 -1.48 -16.32
N ALA A 74 -40.85 -0.34 -15.92
CA ALA A 74 -39.76 0.29 -16.65
C ALA A 74 -38.63 -0.73 -16.80
N ALA A 75 -38.26 -1.03 -18.04
CA ALA A 75 -37.13 -1.88 -18.29
C ALA A 75 -35.90 -1.11 -17.79
N VAL A 76 -35.31 -1.58 -16.68
CA VAL A 76 -34.02 -1.09 -16.24
C VAL A 76 -33.01 -1.62 -17.26
N ASP A 77 -32.46 -0.74 -18.09
CA ASP A 77 -31.35 -1.07 -18.95
C ASP A 77 -30.22 -1.58 -18.09
N LYS A 78 -29.97 -2.89 -18.13
CA LYS A 78 -28.81 -3.49 -17.46
C LYS A 78 -27.58 -2.91 -18.13
N GLU A 79 -26.79 -2.13 -17.39
CA GLU A 79 -25.47 -1.69 -17.85
C GLU A 79 -24.73 -2.91 -18.43
N LYS A 80 -24.22 -2.75 -19.65
CA LYS A 80 -23.41 -3.80 -20.27
C LYS A 80 -22.21 -4.04 -19.34
N LYS A 81 -22.06 -5.29 -18.89
CA LYS A 81 -20.88 -5.68 -18.10
C LYS A 81 -19.65 -5.33 -18.92
N GLU A 82 -18.77 -4.50 -18.34
CA GLU A 82 -17.49 -4.20 -18.95
C GLU A 82 -16.71 -5.51 -19.15
N ARG A 83 -16.14 -5.65 -20.36
CA ARG A 83 -15.35 -6.84 -20.68
C ARG A 83 -13.96 -6.67 -20.06
N ILE A 84 -13.71 -7.40 -19.00
CA ILE A 84 -12.39 -7.48 -18.37
C ILE A 84 -11.52 -8.43 -19.19
N PHE A 85 -10.33 -7.96 -19.60
CA PHE A 85 -9.35 -8.80 -20.31
C PHE A 85 -8.46 -9.50 -19.30
N SER A 86 -8.21 -10.79 -19.52
CA SER A 86 -7.36 -11.63 -18.68
C SER A 86 -5.87 -11.48 -19.01
N ASN A 87 -5.54 -10.96 -20.18
CA ASN A 87 -4.18 -10.82 -20.65
C ASN A 87 -3.95 -9.38 -21.11
N TYR A 88 -2.75 -8.90 -20.84
CA TYR A 88 -2.32 -7.56 -21.22
C TYR A 88 -0.87 -7.62 -21.68
N ALA A 89 -0.55 -6.93 -22.76
CA ALA A 89 0.81 -6.76 -23.21
C ALA A 89 1.02 -5.31 -23.67
N THR A 90 2.14 -4.73 -23.30
CA THR A 90 2.59 -3.43 -23.79
C THR A 90 4.06 -3.49 -24.16
N LEU A 91 4.43 -2.73 -25.19
CA LEU A 91 5.80 -2.50 -25.58
C LEU A 91 5.94 -1.03 -25.95
N GLY A 92 6.84 -0.34 -25.24
CA GLY A 92 7.17 1.06 -25.45
C GLY A 92 8.63 1.24 -25.79
N VAL A 93 8.92 2.19 -26.67
CA VAL A 93 10.28 2.65 -26.95
C VAL A 93 10.34 4.16 -26.76
N GLY A 94 11.45 4.67 -26.23
CA GLY A 94 11.61 6.07 -25.89
C GLY A 94 12.99 6.63 -26.20
N ASN A 95 13.22 7.85 -25.83
CA ASN A 95 14.52 8.52 -25.95
C ASN A 95 15.58 7.74 -25.15
N TYR A 96 16.85 7.95 -25.49
CA TYR A 96 17.99 7.26 -24.86
C TYR A 96 17.98 5.73 -25.03
N GLY A 97 17.37 5.24 -26.12
CA GLY A 97 17.24 3.79 -26.35
C GLY A 97 16.40 3.09 -25.28
N THR A 98 15.49 3.81 -24.62
CA THR A 98 14.62 3.24 -23.58
C THR A 98 13.67 2.22 -24.21
N VAL A 99 13.61 1.04 -23.59
CA VAL A 99 12.64 -0.03 -23.90
C VAL A 99 11.86 -0.36 -22.65
N ASN A 100 10.52 -0.32 -22.74
CA ASN A 100 9.63 -0.77 -21.69
C ASN A 100 8.71 -1.86 -22.23
N GLY A 101 8.75 -3.05 -21.65
CA GLY A 101 7.91 -4.18 -22.03
C GLY A 101 7.21 -4.77 -20.82
N GLU A 102 5.91 -5.01 -20.94
CA GLU A 102 5.12 -5.68 -19.92
C GLU A 102 4.23 -6.73 -20.56
N LEU A 103 4.18 -7.91 -19.97
CA LEU A 103 3.28 -8.98 -20.32
C LEU A 103 2.63 -9.53 -19.07
N TYR A 104 1.33 -9.44 -19.01
CA TYR A 104 0.51 -10.01 -17.94
C TYR A 104 -0.42 -11.07 -18.54
N VAL A 105 -0.39 -12.26 -17.95
CA VAL A 105 -1.22 -13.39 -18.36
C VAL A 105 -1.90 -13.97 -17.15
N THR A 106 -3.24 -14.12 -17.22
CA THR A 106 -4.02 -14.78 -16.17
C THR A 106 -4.81 -15.94 -16.79
N HIS A 107 -4.78 -17.08 -16.16
CA HIS A 107 -5.58 -18.24 -16.50
C HIS A 107 -6.32 -18.79 -15.28
N ASN A 108 -7.62 -19.00 -15.42
CA ASN A 108 -8.44 -19.61 -14.37
C ASN A 108 -8.66 -21.09 -14.67
N PHE A 109 -8.33 -21.95 -13.71
CA PHE A 109 -8.57 -23.38 -13.75
C PHE A 109 -9.88 -23.68 -12.99
N GLY A 110 -10.97 -23.81 -13.76
CA GLY A 110 -12.29 -24.03 -13.16
C GLY A 110 -12.83 -22.76 -12.48
N ARG A 111 -13.44 -22.93 -11.28
CA ARG A 111 -14.09 -21.83 -10.57
C ARG A 111 -13.19 -21.16 -9.52
N ASP A 112 -12.27 -21.92 -8.97
CA ASP A 112 -11.62 -21.58 -7.71
C ASP A 112 -10.12 -21.35 -7.84
N SER A 113 -9.46 -21.97 -8.82
CA SER A 113 -8.00 -21.87 -8.97
C SER A 113 -7.60 -20.97 -10.11
N TYR A 114 -6.49 -20.25 -9.93
CA TYR A 114 -5.95 -19.31 -10.91
C TYR A 114 -4.43 -19.35 -10.96
N LEU A 115 -3.90 -19.04 -12.12
CA LEU A 115 -2.49 -18.79 -12.38
C LEU A 115 -2.36 -17.38 -12.96
N GLY A 116 -1.49 -16.56 -12.39
CA GLY A 116 -1.07 -15.27 -12.93
C GLY A 116 0.43 -15.27 -13.20
N ALA A 117 0.86 -14.68 -14.30
CA ALA A 117 2.26 -14.44 -14.57
C ALA A 117 2.44 -13.02 -15.11
N MET A 118 3.47 -12.31 -14.63
CA MET A 118 3.83 -10.98 -15.05
C MET A 118 5.31 -10.92 -15.40
N LEU A 119 5.63 -10.60 -16.63
CA LEU A 119 6.98 -10.30 -17.10
C LEU A 119 7.08 -8.79 -17.30
N ARG A 120 8.13 -8.18 -16.73
CA ARG A 120 8.44 -6.75 -16.89
C ARG A 120 9.87 -6.56 -17.32
N HIS A 121 10.10 -5.65 -18.25
CA HIS A 121 11.42 -5.23 -18.66
C HIS A 121 11.45 -3.72 -18.87
N LEU A 122 12.40 -3.06 -18.24
CA LEU A 122 12.70 -1.65 -18.46
C LEU A 122 14.20 -1.50 -18.60
N SER A 123 14.63 -0.87 -19.70
CA SER A 123 16.04 -0.57 -19.93
C SER A 123 16.22 0.79 -20.60
N SER A 124 17.38 1.40 -20.38
CA SER A 124 17.83 2.60 -21.07
C SER A 124 19.30 2.44 -21.43
N GLN A 125 19.69 3.01 -22.57
CA GLN A 125 21.09 3.05 -22.99
C GLN A 125 21.88 4.20 -22.34
N GLY A 126 21.24 4.97 -21.43
CA GLY A 126 21.84 6.12 -20.82
C GLY A 126 21.80 7.36 -21.71
N GLY A 127 22.64 8.31 -21.45
CA GLY A 127 22.74 9.57 -22.22
C GLY A 127 22.67 10.81 -21.36
N ILE A 128 23.06 10.70 -20.10
CA ILE A 128 23.23 11.85 -19.21
C ILE A 128 24.37 12.70 -19.76
N LYS A 129 24.08 13.97 -20.00
CA LYS A 129 25.05 14.90 -20.53
C LYS A 129 26.25 15.03 -19.59
N ASP A 130 27.45 15.00 -20.17
CA ASP A 130 28.74 15.15 -19.47
C ASP A 130 29.11 14.00 -18.50
N ALA A 131 28.29 12.92 -18.41
CA ALA A 131 28.71 11.69 -17.73
C ALA A 131 29.94 11.10 -18.45
N LYS A 132 30.94 10.67 -17.69
CA LYS A 132 32.20 10.09 -18.21
C LYS A 132 32.20 8.56 -18.17
N LEU A 133 31.35 7.99 -17.33
CA LEU A 133 31.11 6.56 -17.21
C LEU A 133 29.76 6.21 -17.84
N ASP A 134 29.57 4.95 -18.16
CA ASP A 134 28.32 4.45 -18.68
C ASP A 134 27.19 4.62 -17.68
N ASP A 135 26.06 5.18 -18.12
CA ASP A 135 24.88 5.47 -17.31
C ASP A 135 23.66 4.63 -17.74
N ASN A 136 23.89 3.56 -18.49
CA ASN A 136 22.85 2.62 -18.89
C ASN A 136 22.31 1.82 -17.69
N TYR A 137 21.07 1.38 -17.80
CA TYR A 137 20.45 0.52 -16.77
C TYR A 137 19.46 -0.46 -17.41
N ALA A 138 19.20 -1.55 -16.71
CA ALA A 138 18.19 -2.52 -17.10
C ALA A 138 17.61 -3.24 -15.89
N THR A 139 16.28 -3.38 -15.87
CA THR A 139 15.57 -4.18 -14.87
C THR A 139 14.65 -5.16 -15.60
N THR A 140 14.78 -6.45 -15.28
CA THR A 140 13.90 -7.50 -15.77
C THR A 140 13.36 -8.28 -14.60
N GLY A 141 12.04 -8.46 -14.54
CA GLY A 141 11.36 -9.20 -13.49
C GLY A 141 10.30 -10.15 -14.04
N LEU A 142 10.23 -11.33 -13.46
CA LEU A 142 9.18 -12.31 -13.68
C LEU A 142 8.54 -12.65 -12.34
N ASP A 143 7.23 -12.43 -12.24
CA ASP A 143 6.43 -12.81 -11.09
C ASP A 143 5.38 -13.83 -11.53
N VAL A 144 5.24 -14.91 -10.77
CA VAL A 144 4.26 -15.97 -11.01
C VAL A 144 3.50 -16.24 -9.74
N THR A 145 2.18 -16.22 -9.81
CA THR A 145 1.28 -16.52 -8.69
C THR A 145 0.37 -17.68 -9.07
N TYR A 146 0.30 -18.70 -8.23
CA TYR A 146 -0.70 -19.75 -8.31
C TYR A 146 -1.50 -19.81 -7.03
N GLY A 147 -2.83 -19.88 -7.15
CA GLY A 147 -3.67 -19.88 -5.96
C GLY A 147 -5.07 -20.43 -6.18
N SER A 148 -5.79 -20.57 -5.07
CA SER A 148 -7.18 -20.98 -5.07
C SER A 148 -8.00 -20.14 -4.08
N ARG A 149 -9.24 -19.80 -4.49
CA ARG A 149 -10.19 -19.02 -3.68
C ARG A 149 -11.47 -19.81 -3.55
N ASN A 150 -11.59 -20.50 -2.45
CA ASN A 150 -12.80 -21.20 -2.06
C ASN A 150 -13.58 -20.36 -1.03
N ARG A 151 -14.77 -20.83 -0.66
CA ARG A 151 -15.61 -20.14 0.31
C ARG A 151 -14.93 -19.98 1.67
N ASP A 152 -14.21 -21.02 2.13
CA ASP A 152 -13.69 -21.13 3.48
C ASP A 152 -12.15 -21.03 3.55
N LEU A 153 -11.48 -21.23 2.40
CA LEU A 153 -10.02 -21.23 2.30
C LEU A 153 -9.57 -20.47 1.06
N ASN A 154 -8.71 -19.49 1.27
CA ASN A 154 -7.98 -18.78 0.20
C ASN A 154 -6.50 -19.00 0.40
N TRP A 155 -5.79 -19.38 -0.65
CA TRP A 155 -4.35 -19.52 -0.59
C TRP A 155 -3.71 -19.17 -1.92
N ASN A 156 -2.46 -18.70 -1.87
CA ASN A 156 -1.61 -18.53 -3.03
C ASN A 156 -0.15 -18.82 -2.67
N VAL A 157 0.60 -19.16 -3.71
CA VAL A 157 2.06 -19.25 -3.72
C VAL A 157 2.58 -18.33 -4.80
N ASP A 158 3.61 -17.55 -4.47
CA ASP A 158 4.18 -16.54 -5.33
C ASP A 158 5.67 -16.83 -5.53
N LEU A 159 6.12 -16.79 -6.78
CA LEU A 159 7.53 -16.88 -7.17
C LEU A 159 7.90 -15.60 -7.91
N GLY A 160 8.93 -14.90 -7.45
CA GLY A 160 9.49 -13.72 -8.08
C GLY A 160 10.96 -13.91 -8.41
N VAL A 161 11.36 -13.49 -9.60
CA VAL A 161 12.77 -13.38 -10.01
C VAL A 161 13.00 -12.01 -10.60
N LYS A 162 13.98 -11.27 -10.09
CA LYS A 162 14.35 -9.94 -10.61
C LYS A 162 15.86 -9.88 -10.83
N ARG A 163 16.26 -9.39 -12.00
CA ARG A 163 17.62 -8.99 -12.32
C ARG A 163 17.64 -7.50 -12.62
N GLN A 164 18.53 -6.77 -11.95
CA GLN A 164 18.68 -5.33 -12.09
C GLN A 164 20.16 -5.02 -12.34
N MET A 165 20.44 -4.22 -13.35
CA MET A 165 21.76 -3.72 -13.70
C MET A 165 21.74 -2.20 -13.64
N ASN A 166 22.71 -1.62 -12.96
CA ASN A 166 22.93 -0.18 -12.84
C ASN A 166 24.45 0.09 -12.90
N ASN A 167 24.81 1.34 -13.11
CA ASN A 167 26.19 1.76 -13.14
C ASN A 167 26.43 2.89 -12.13
N TRP A 168 27.54 2.86 -11.40
CA TRP A 168 27.97 3.95 -10.53
C TRP A 168 28.66 5.08 -11.34
N TYR A 169 27.88 5.78 -12.17
CA TYR A 169 28.37 6.78 -13.13
C TYR A 169 28.69 8.15 -12.52
N GLY A 170 28.24 8.42 -11.29
CA GLY A 170 28.22 9.75 -10.67
C GLY A 170 29.54 10.19 -10.05
N LEU A 171 30.61 10.34 -10.82
CA LEU A 171 31.90 10.80 -10.32
C LEU A 171 31.84 12.25 -9.81
N PRO A 172 32.51 12.60 -8.68
CA PRO A 172 32.50 13.93 -8.07
C PRO A 172 33.47 14.92 -8.75
N TYR A 173 33.24 15.25 -10.02
CA TYR A 173 34.14 16.09 -10.84
C TYR A 173 34.36 17.50 -10.31
N ASP A 174 33.44 18.04 -9.53
CA ASP A 174 33.59 19.38 -8.94
C ASP A 174 34.69 19.43 -7.88
N ASN A 175 35.03 18.29 -7.30
CA ASN A 175 35.96 18.18 -6.17
C ASN A 175 37.23 17.41 -6.49
N ILE A 176 37.18 16.50 -7.47
CA ILE A 176 38.30 15.58 -7.79
C ILE A 176 38.48 15.54 -9.31
N VAL A 177 39.72 15.70 -9.73
CA VAL A 177 40.15 15.57 -11.15
C VAL A 177 40.68 14.17 -11.36
N PHE A 178 39.96 13.36 -12.16
CA PHE A 178 40.42 12.05 -12.60
C PHE A 178 41.06 12.18 -14.00
N ASP A 179 42.21 11.54 -14.19
CA ASP A 179 42.82 11.42 -15.50
C ASP A 179 42.09 10.37 -16.37
N ALA A 180 42.29 10.43 -17.68
CA ALA A 180 41.62 9.53 -18.61
C ALA A 180 41.93 8.04 -18.34
N PRO A 181 43.18 7.62 -18.06
CA PRO A 181 43.46 6.23 -17.74
C PRO A 181 42.74 5.75 -16.48
N THR A 182 42.58 6.59 -15.45
CA THR A 182 41.83 6.24 -14.25
C THR A 182 40.33 6.05 -14.59
N ILE A 183 39.74 6.96 -15.35
CA ILE A 183 38.34 6.84 -15.76
C ILE A 183 38.08 5.53 -16.55
N GLU A 184 38.99 5.21 -17.49
CA GLU A 184 38.90 3.98 -18.29
C GLU A 184 39.08 2.69 -17.48
N SER A 185 39.66 2.77 -16.29
CA SER A 185 39.89 1.62 -15.40
C SER A 185 38.76 1.38 -14.40
N ILE A 186 37.75 2.27 -14.33
CA ILE A 186 36.66 2.15 -13.37
C ILE A 186 35.68 1.08 -13.88
N GLU A 187 35.43 0.07 -13.06
CA GLU A 187 34.38 -0.93 -13.28
C GLU A 187 33.06 -0.45 -12.59
N GLU A 188 32.33 0.44 -13.25
CA GLU A 188 31.14 1.08 -12.68
C GLU A 188 29.91 0.18 -12.64
N LYS A 189 29.93 -0.96 -13.33
CA LYS A 189 28.77 -1.83 -13.51
C LYS A 189 28.45 -2.65 -12.26
N GLN A 190 27.17 -2.63 -11.86
CA GLN A 190 26.63 -3.44 -10.78
C GLN A 190 25.39 -4.22 -11.23
N ILE A 191 25.31 -5.48 -10.83
CA ILE A 191 24.20 -6.37 -11.12
C ILE A 191 23.66 -6.94 -9.82
N TYR A 192 22.35 -6.82 -9.65
CA TYR A 192 21.62 -7.38 -8.53
C TYR A 192 20.66 -8.48 -9.01
N ASN A 193 20.62 -9.58 -8.27
CA ASN A 193 19.74 -10.70 -8.52
C ASN A 193 18.86 -10.97 -7.29
N THR A 194 17.57 -11.05 -7.48
CA THR A 194 16.59 -11.36 -6.42
C THR A 194 15.80 -12.60 -6.82
N ILE A 195 15.66 -13.53 -5.89
CA ILE A 195 14.71 -14.64 -5.97
C ILE A 195 13.83 -14.58 -4.72
N ALA A 196 12.53 -14.56 -4.91
CA ALA A 196 11.56 -14.52 -3.82
C ALA A 196 10.56 -15.67 -3.96
N LEU A 197 10.28 -16.35 -2.87
CA LEU A 197 9.22 -17.36 -2.76
C LEU A 197 8.32 -16.94 -1.60
N GLY A 198 7.04 -16.73 -1.88
CA GLY A 198 6.07 -16.30 -0.90
C GLY A 198 4.82 -17.14 -0.91
N GLY A 199 3.93 -16.87 0.05
CA GLY A 199 2.63 -17.47 0.08
C GLY A 199 1.74 -16.85 1.14
N LYS A 200 0.46 -17.04 0.91
CA LYS A 200 -0.60 -16.57 1.80
C LYS A 200 -1.64 -17.67 1.97
N VAL A 201 -2.12 -17.84 3.18
CA VAL A 201 -3.24 -18.72 3.53
C VAL A 201 -4.20 -17.94 4.40
N GLY A 202 -5.46 -17.84 4.00
CA GLY A 202 -6.52 -17.20 4.77
C GLY A 202 -7.66 -18.20 5.01
N LEU A 203 -8.12 -18.31 6.24
CA LEU A 203 -9.26 -19.11 6.65
C LEU A 203 -10.40 -18.20 7.09
N LYS A 204 -11.60 -18.52 6.63
CA LYS A 204 -12.80 -17.83 7.05
C LYS A 204 -13.42 -18.51 8.25
N ASP A 205 -14.01 -17.75 9.14
CA ASP A 205 -14.73 -18.24 10.32
C ASP A 205 -13.86 -19.12 11.25
N SER A 206 -12.56 -18.81 11.35
CA SER A 206 -11.58 -19.48 12.19
C SER A 206 -10.87 -18.49 13.10
N PHE A 207 -10.43 -18.94 14.28
CA PHE A 207 -9.56 -18.13 15.15
C PHE A 207 -8.21 -17.78 14.50
N PHE A 208 -7.75 -18.61 13.58
CA PHE A 208 -6.62 -18.34 12.71
C PHE A 208 -7.14 -17.71 11.42
N SER A 209 -6.91 -16.42 11.26
CA SER A 209 -7.48 -15.62 10.17
C SER A 209 -6.61 -15.69 8.92
N GLU A 210 -5.31 -15.46 9.08
CA GLU A 210 -4.40 -15.34 7.95
C GLU A 210 -2.96 -15.70 8.32
N LEU A 211 -2.25 -16.27 7.37
CA LEU A 211 -0.79 -16.43 7.40
C LEU A 211 -0.21 -15.89 6.12
N THR A 212 0.75 -14.98 6.23
CA THR A 212 1.63 -14.61 5.11
C THR A 212 3.07 -14.96 5.45
N MET A 213 3.83 -15.43 4.45
CA MET A 213 5.24 -15.75 4.59
C MET A 213 5.99 -15.47 3.29
N GLN A 214 7.27 -15.14 3.42
CA GLN A 214 8.16 -14.95 2.28
C GLN A 214 9.59 -15.30 2.63
N PHE A 215 10.26 -15.95 1.70
CA PHE A 215 11.71 -16.07 1.67
C PHE A 215 12.22 -15.26 0.48
N LYS A 216 13.29 -14.48 0.68
CA LYS A 216 13.98 -13.70 -0.34
C LYS A 216 15.48 -13.99 -0.28
N ARG A 217 16.05 -14.41 -1.40
CA ARG A 217 17.50 -14.42 -1.63
C ARG A 217 17.88 -13.25 -2.51
N PHE A 218 18.81 -12.46 -2.06
CA PHE A 218 19.38 -11.32 -2.79
C PHE A 218 20.90 -11.52 -2.91
N SER A 219 21.48 -11.13 -4.05
CA SER A 219 22.92 -11.19 -4.29
C SER A 219 23.33 -10.17 -5.33
N ASP A 220 24.61 -9.79 -5.30
CA ASP A 220 25.24 -8.93 -6.28
C ASP A 220 26.43 -9.61 -6.97
N ASP A 221 27.10 -8.91 -7.89
CA ASP A 221 28.28 -9.38 -8.60
C ASP A 221 29.59 -9.12 -7.82
N PHE A 222 29.50 -8.49 -6.63
CA PHE A 222 30.65 -8.19 -5.75
C PHE A 222 30.78 -9.18 -4.58
N GLY A 223 30.20 -10.38 -4.72
CA GLY A 223 30.28 -11.43 -3.70
C GLY A 223 29.36 -11.25 -2.51
N SER A 224 28.52 -10.19 -2.48
CA SER A 224 27.60 -9.98 -1.37
C SER A 224 26.33 -10.79 -1.53
N GLY A 225 25.74 -11.17 -0.41
CA GLY A 225 24.50 -11.89 -0.43
C GLY A 225 23.72 -11.78 0.87
N GLU A 226 22.39 -11.77 0.72
CA GLU A 226 21.42 -11.66 1.81
C GLU A 226 20.32 -12.69 1.68
N ASN A 227 19.90 -13.27 2.79
CA ASN A 227 18.69 -14.05 2.91
C ASN A 227 17.76 -13.37 3.90
N ARG A 228 16.51 -13.20 3.52
CA ARG A 228 15.45 -12.74 4.42
C ARG A 228 14.31 -13.73 4.43
N PHE A 229 13.83 -14.05 5.61
CA PHE A 229 12.64 -14.86 5.80
C PHE A 229 11.72 -14.18 6.80
N TRP A 230 10.45 -14.01 6.45
CA TRP A 230 9.47 -13.54 7.40
C TRP A 230 8.19 -14.35 7.33
N ILE A 231 7.52 -14.43 8.47
CA ILE A 231 6.23 -15.09 8.67
C ILE A 231 5.36 -14.20 9.57
N LYS A 232 4.12 -13.96 9.14
CA LYS A 232 3.16 -13.09 9.83
C LYS A 232 1.82 -13.80 9.96
N PRO A 233 1.60 -14.58 11.04
CA PRO A 233 0.29 -15.10 11.36
C PRO A 233 -0.57 -14.04 12.04
N ASN A 234 -1.86 -14.03 11.70
CA ASN A 234 -2.88 -13.19 12.28
C ASN A 234 -3.96 -14.07 12.93
N PHE A 235 -4.39 -13.69 14.13
CA PHE A 235 -5.41 -14.40 14.89
C PHE A 235 -6.53 -13.47 15.31
N ASP A 236 -7.77 -13.93 15.16
CA ASP A 236 -8.98 -13.26 15.60
C ASP A 236 -9.64 -14.06 16.72
N PHE A 237 -9.86 -13.41 17.85
CA PHE A 237 -10.51 -14.01 19.02
C PHE A 237 -11.75 -13.21 19.38
N GLU A 238 -12.78 -13.90 19.86
CA GLU A 238 -13.93 -13.27 20.49
C GLU A 238 -13.78 -13.35 22.01
N VAL A 239 -13.73 -12.20 22.69
CA VAL A 239 -13.63 -12.09 24.14
C VAL A 239 -14.74 -11.19 24.65
N MET A 240 -15.69 -11.72 25.40
CA MET A 240 -16.82 -10.96 25.97
C MET A 240 -17.56 -10.10 24.91
N ASP A 241 -18.00 -10.73 23.82
CA ASP A 241 -18.71 -10.12 22.68
C ASP A 241 -17.88 -9.06 21.90
N SER A 242 -16.57 -9.04 22.11
CA SER A 242 -15.67 -8.10 21.46
C SER A 242 -14.59 -8.84 20.66
N LYS A 243 -14.25 -8.29 19.50
CA LYS A 243 -13.21 -8.85 18.65
C LYS A 243 -11.83 -8.35 19.08
N VAL A 244 -10.97 -9.27 19.41
CA VAL A 244 -9.54 -9.05 19.67
C VAL A 244 -8.76 -9.64 18.51
N ASN A 245 -7.97 -8.82 17.85
CA ASN A 245 -7.05 -9.26 16.81
C ASN A 245 -5.62 -9.28 17.37
N ALA A 246 -4.83 -10.26 16.99
CA ALA A 246 -3.43 -10.37 17.36
C ALA A 246 -2.57 -10.71 16.15
N ASP A 247 -1.79 -9.74 15.70
CA ASP A 247 -0.76 -9.91 14.70
C ASP A 247 0.53 -10.40 15.35
N PHE A 248 1.17 -11.38 14.75
CA PHE A 248 2.51 -11.82 15.12
C PHE A 248 3.45 -11.65 13.93
N VAL A 249 4.72 -11.47 14.20
CA VAL A 249 5.77 -11.41 13.19
C VAL A 249 7.03 -12.10 13.69
N VAL A 250 7.62 -12.89 12.80
CA VAL A 250 9.03 -13.32 12.89
C VAL A 250 9.67 -12.88 11.60
N ASP A 251 10.71 -12.06 11.67
CA ASP A 251 11.42 -11.52 10.52
C ASP A 251 12.93 -11.70 10.73
N TYR A 252 13.53 -12.56 9.94
CA TYR A 252 14.97 -12.83 9.92
C TYR A 252 15.58 -12.21 8.68
N VAL A 253 16.67 -11.50 8.85
CA VAL A 253 17.59 -11.10 7.79
C VAL A 253 19.00 -11.50 8.17
N GLY A 254 19.78 -11.96 7.21
CA GLY A 254 21.21 -12.23 7.41
C GLY A 254 21.94 -12.28 6.10
N GLY A 255 23.14 -11.72 6.11
CA GLY A 255 23.96 -11.59 4.92
C GLY A 255 25.42 -11.34 5.22
N SER A 256 26.18 -11.23 4.14
CA SER A 256 27.57 -10.82 4.19
C SER A 256 27.93 -9.94 3.00
N PHE A 257 28.86 -9.04 3.25
CA PHE A 257 29.59 -8.30 2.25
C PHE A 257 31.05 -8.81 2.23
N ASP A 258 31.59 -8.96 1.05
CA ASP A 258 32.97 -9.50 0.87
C ASP A 258 34.02 -8.64 1.57
N ARG A 259 33.72 -7.34 1.68
CA ARG A 259 34.63 -6.37 2.31
C ARG A 259 33.89 -5.17 2.94
N MET A 260 34.56 -4.47 3.84
CA MET A 260 34.20 -3.13 4.29
C MET A 260 34.66 -2.08 3.27
N TYR A 261 34.07 -0.88 3.30
CA TYR A 261 34.38 0.18 2.33
C TYR A 261 35.87 0.54 2.25
N ALA A 262 36.55 0.70 3.39
CA ALA A 262 37.93 1.13 3.48
C ALA A 262 38.92 -0.01 3.82
N VAL A 263 38.44 -1.21 4.14
CA VAL A 263 39.25 -2.30 4.67
C VAL A 263 38.87 -3.60 3.99
N ASP A 264 39.83 -4.36 3.54
CA ASP A 264 39.64 -5.70 2.98
C ASP A 264 39.38 -6.72 4.11
N SER A 265 38.15 -6.70 4.60
CA SER A 265 37.68 -7.55 5.69
C SER A 265 36.19 -7.82 5.48
N GLU A 266 35.81 -9.09 5.46
CA GLU A 266 34.45 -9.53 5.33
C GLU A 266 33.59 -8.94 6.45
N LEU A 267 32.37 -8.51 6.11
CA LEU A 267 31.37 -8.00 7.04
C LEU A 267 30.17 -8.94 7.04
N LYS A 268 29.83 -9.46 8.21
CA LYS A 268 28.67 -10.34 8.41
C LYS A 268 27.65 -9.69 9.31
N TYR A 269 26.38 -9.84 8.96
CA TYR A 269 25.27 -9.38 9.79
C TYR A 269 24.14 -10.37 9.81
N SER A 270 23.42 -10.40 10.90
CA SER A 270 22.10 -11.05 10.99
C SER A 270 21.24 -10.36 12.03
N ASN A 271 19.95 -10.33 11.80
CA ASN A 271 19.00 -9.83 12.78
C ASN A 271 17.71 -10.65 12.73
N VAL A 272 17.13 -10.88 13.90
CA VAL A 272 15.82 -11.53 14.05
C VAL A 272 14.92 -10.61 14.86
N ILE A 273 13.74 -10.37 14.35
CA ILE A 273 12.68 -9.66 15.06
C ILE A 273 11.53 -10.63 15.35
N PHE A 274 11.14 -10.71 16.62
CA PHE A 274 9.91 -11.34 17.08
C PHE A 274 8.98 -10.24 17.59
N GLY A 275 7.77 -10.18 17.07
CA GLY A 275 6.83 -9.14 17.45
C GLY A 275 5.40 -9.63 17.55
N THR A 276 4.61 -8.93 18.38
CA THR A 276 3.15 -9.09 18.42
C THR A 276 2.49 -7.74 18.61
N LYS A 277 1.33 -7.56 17.97
CA LYS A 277 0.50 -6.36 18.07
C LYS A 277 -0.95 -6.75 18.40
N PRO A 278 -1.25 -7.18 19.64
CA PRO A 278 -2.63 -7.38 20.04
C PRO A 278 -3.39 -6.07 20.04
N ASN A 279 -4.61 -6.09 19.55
CA ASN A 279 -5.48 -4.93 19.50
C ASN A 279 -6.94 -5.33 19.71
N PHE A 280 -7.70 -4.38 20.19
CA PHE A 280 -9.12 -4.49 20.49
C PHE A 280 -9.85 -3.36 19.78
N LEU A 281 -10.91 -3.68 19.03
CA LEU A 281 -11.74 -2.71 18.34
C LEU A 281 -13.03 -2.45 19.15
N TYR A 282 -13.16 -1.23 19.68
CA TYR A 282 -14.38 -0.73 20.28
C TYR A 282 -15.15 0.12 19.26
N GLN A 283 -16.42 -0.23 19.06
CA GLN A 283 -17.31 0.52 18.16
C GLN A 283 -18.60 0.82 18.90
N GLN A 284 -18.96 2.09 18.97
CA GLN A 284 -20.25 2.53 19.50
C GLN A 284 -20.73 3.75 18.70
N ASP A 285 -21.90 3.64 18.12
CA ASP A 285 -22.50 4.68 17.28
C ASP A 285 -21.51 5.21 16.23
N ASP A 286 -21.17 6.47 16.28
CA ASP A 286 -20.25 7.17 15.37
C ASP A 286 -18.77 7.07 15.78
N LEU A 287 -18.48 6.47 16.94
CA LEU A 287 -17.13 6.32 17.47
C LEU A 287 -16.56 4.92 17.16
N SER A 288 -15.37 4.88 16.60
CA SER A 288 -14.57 3.67 16.44
C SER A 288 -13.19 3.89 17.03
N VAL A 289 -12.79 3.07 17.99
CA VAL A 289 -11.48 3.14 18.67
C VAL A 289 -10.82 1.77 18.63
N LEU A 290 -9.65 1.69 18.02
CA LEU A 290 -8.76 0.54 18.13
C LEU A 290 -7.74 0.84 19.22
N ILE A 291 -7.64 -0.04 20.20
CA ILE A 291 -6.71 0.06 21.33
C ILE A 291 -5.81 -1.16 21.31
N GLY A 292 -4.52 -0.94 21.25
CA GLY A 292 -3.53 -2.00 21.24
C GLY A 292 -2.14 -1.51 21.64
N ALA A 293 -1.21 -2.45 21.69
CA ALA A 293 0.20 -2.20 21.87
C ALA A 293 1.02 -3.20 21.08
N GLY A 294 2.18 -2.77 20.58
CA GLY A 294 3.16 -3.65 19.96
C GLY A 294 4.25 -4.01 20.97
N VAL A 295 4.61 -5.27 21.05
CA VAL A 295 5.79 -5.74 21.83
C VAL A 295 6.70 -6.48 20.87
N PHE A 296 7.96 -6.05 20.81
CA PHE A 296 8.96 -6.60 19.91
C PHE A 296 10.24 -6.94 20.67
N TYR A 297 10.80 -8.08 20.35
CA TYR A 297 12.14 -8.47 20.74
C TYR A 297 13.01 -8.61 19.50
N THR A 298 14.16 -7.99 19.51
CA THR A 298 15.18 -8.18 18.46
C THR A 298 16.46 -8.74 19.04
N THR A 299 17.13 -9.57 18.26
CA THR A 299 18.51 -9.98 18.50
C THR A 299 19.27 -9.87 17.18
N GLY A 300 20.28 -9.03 17.19
CA GLY A 300 21.15 -8.76 16.06
C GLY A 300 22.57 -9.24 16.32
N LYS A 301 23.23 -9.75 15.29
CA LYS A 301 24.63 -10.06 15.31
C LYS A 301 25.33 -9.29 14.18
N PHE A 302 26.35 -8.55 14.53
CA PHE A 302 27.22 -7.85 13.60
C PHE A 302 28.66 -8.30 13.84
N ASN A 303 29.23 -9.02 12.87
CA ASN A 303 30.45 -9.79 13.04
C ASN A 303 30.37 -10.69 14.28
N ASP A 304 31.18 -10.42 15.33
CA ASP A 304 31.19 -11.20 16.56
C ASP A 304 30.39 -10.57 17.70
N GLU A 305 29.85 -9.37 17.53
CA GLU A 305 29.07 -8.68 18.54
C GLU A 305 27.58 -9.03 18.42
N THR A 306 26.94 -9.28 19.55
CA THR A 306 25.50 -9.57 19.62
C THR A 306 24.81 -8.54 20.51
N ASP A 307 23.75 -7.93 20.00
CA ASP A 307 22.87 -7.04 20.74
C ASP A 307 21.45 -7.59 20.77
N SER A 308 20.75 -7.40 21.91
CA SER A 308 19.38 -7.85 22.07
C SER A 308 18.58 -6.81 22.85
N LYS A 309 17.39 -6.49 22.36
CA LYS A 309 16.56 -5.42 22.95
C LYS A 309 15.07 -5.72 22.83
N ILE A 310 14.31 -5.25 23.83
CA ILE A 310 12.85 -5.28 23.82
C ILE A 310 12.32 -3.87 23.58
N PHE A 311 11.28 -3.78 22.75
CA PHE A 311 10.59 -2.54 22.42
C PHE A 311 9.11 -2.66 22.68
N VAL A 312 8.50 -1.56 23.12
CA VAL A 312 7.05 -1.47 23.31
C VAL A 312 6.53 -0.23 22.60
N TYR A 313 5.49 -0.41 21.79
CA TYR A 313 4.94 0.63 20.93
C TYR A 313 3.46 0.87 21.20
N PRO A 314 2.98 2.10 21.07
CA PRO A 314 1.56 2.36 20.98
C PRO A 314 0.97 1.77 19.69
N ASN A 315 -0.30 1.36 19.75
CA ASN A 315 -1.11 0.99 18.58
C ASN A 315 -2.55 1.41 18.85
N VAL A 316 -2.79 2.72 18.80
CA VAL A 316 -4.09 3.33 19.12
C VAL A 316 -4.56 4.14 17.92
N LYS A 317 -5.81 3.90 17.48
CA LYS A 317 -6.47 4.66 16.42
C LYS A 317 -7.88 5.01 16.87
N ALA A 318 -8.32 6.22 16.61
CA ALA A 318 -9.67 6.66 16.87
C ALA A 318 -10.23 7.36 15.64
N SER A 319 -11.50 7.14 15.36
CA SER A 319 -12.25 7.90 14.37
C SER A 319 -13.65 8.19 14.88
N TYR A 320 -14.13 9.39 14.60
CA TYR A 320 -15.45 9.86 14.98
C TYR A 320 -16.14 10.52 13.80
N LYS A 321 -17.37 10.09 13.50
CA LYS A 321 -18.21 10.71 12.48
C LYS A 321 -18.82 11.99 13.06
N ILE A 322 -18.25 13.14 12.75
CA ILE A 322 -18.73 14.44 13.24
C ILE A 322 -20.05 14.79 12.57
N VAL A 323 -20.19 14.49 11.29
CA VAL A 323 -21.41 14.65 10.49
C VAL A 323 -21.53 13.42 9.61
N GLU A 324 -22.20 12.37 10.12
CA GLU A 324 -22.41 11.10 9.42
C GLU A 324 -21.28 10.76 8.41
N ASP A 325 -21.62 10.57 7.12
CA ASP A 325 -20.60 10.24 6.08
C ASP A 325 -19.94 11.48 5.43
N VAL A 326 -20.24 12.70 5.94
CA VAL A 326 -19.78 13.97 5.37
C VAL A 326 -18.45 14.42 5.97
N LEU A 327 -18.28 14.26 7.30
CA LEU A 327 -17.09 14.73 8.01
C LEU A 327 -16.68 13.74 9.10
N ILE A 328 -15.46 13.21 8.99
CA ILE A 328 -14.87 12.25 9.92
C ILE A 328 -13.58 12.86 10.47
N GLY A 329 -13.52 13.00 11.79
CA GLY A 329 -12.29 13.27 12.51
C GLY A 329 -11.57 11.97 12.84
N TYR A 330 -10.25 11.95 12.75
CA TYR A 330 -9.45 10.78 13.14
C TYR A 330 -8.14 11.20 13.78
N ALA A 331 -7.65 10.34 14.67
CA ALA A 331 -6.38 10.50 15.34
C ALA A 331 -5.76 9.13 15.62
N GLY A 332 -4.45 9.08 15.82
CA GLY A 332 -3.77 7.85 16.18
C GLY A 332 -2.39 8.08 16.73
N ALA A 333 -1.88 7.03 17.38
CA ALA A 333 -0.51 6.91 17.84
C ALA A 333 -0.05 5.47 17.57
N GLU A 334 0.90 5.30 16.69
CA GLU A 334 1.40 4.00 16.24
C GLU A 334 2.91 3.97 16.30
N GLY A 335 3.49 2.79 16.49
CA GLY A 335 4.92 2.57 16.41
C GLY A 335 5.24 1.16 15.97
N GLY A 336 6.53 0.90 15.73
CA GLY A 336 6.97 -0.42 15.30
C GLY A 336 8.46 -0.51 15.04
N LEU A 337 8.96 -1.74 15.04
CA LEU A 337 10.32 -2.06 14.68
C LEU A 337 10.35 -2.52 13.20
N ASN A 338 11.12 -1.80 12.38
CA ASN A 338 11.22 -2.05 10.94
C ASN A 338 12.55 -2.74 10.63
N GLN A 339 12.48 -3.93 10.04
CA GLN A 339 13.65 -4.64 9.56
C GLN A 339 14.17 -4.01 8.28
N ASN A 340 15.38 -3.48 8.30
CA ASN A 340 16.11 -3.05 7.11
C ASN A 340 16.81 -4.24 6.47
N SER A 341 17.07 -4.17 5.16
CA SER A 341 17.75 -5.19 4.40
C SER A 341 18.55 -4.57 3.24
N TYR A 342 19.60 -5.25 2.81
CA TYR A 342 20.38 -4.83 1.65
C TYR A 342 19.51 -4.72 0.39
N ALA A 343 18.66 -5.72 0.17
CA ALA A 343 17.73 -5.72 -0.95
C ALA A 343 16.78 -4.49 -0.94
N ASP A 344 16.25 -4.12 0.23
CA ASP A 344 15.33 -2.99 0.35
C ASP A 344 16.06 -1.64 0.16
N PHE A 345 17.32 -1.55 0.56
CA PHE A 345 18.16 -0.37 0.31
C PHE A 345 18.51 -0.22 -1.17
N VAL A 346 18.85 -1.31 -1.87
CA VAL A 346 19.07 -1.29 -3.33
C VAL A 346 17.81 -0.88 -4.09
N ASP A 347 16.63 -1.30 -3.64
CA ASP A 347 15.34 -0.89 -4.24
C ASP A 347 15.07 0.62 -4.07
N GLN A 348 15.57 1.24 -2.98
CA GLN A 348 15.46 2.68 -2.72
C GLN A 348 16.56 3.49 -3.44
N ASN A 349 17.79 2.98 -3.42
CA ASN A 349 18.96 3.60 -4.04
C ASN A 349 19.87 2.52 -4.64
N PRO A 350 19.82 2.28 -5.96
CA PRO A 350 20.63 1.25 -6.60
C PRO A 350 22.13 1.58 -6.66
N PHE A 351 22.53 2.79 -6.24
CA PHE A 351 23.93 3.24 -6.23
C PHE A 351 24.63 3.06 -4.90
N ILE A 352 24.04 2.30 -3.96
CA ILE A 352 24.72 1.99 -2.69
C ILE A 352 25.92 1.06 -2.92
N SER A 353 26.95 1.22 -2.09
CA SER A 353 28.11 0.32 -2.08
C SER A 353 27.76 -1.01 -1.41
N PRO A 354 28.38 -2.14 -1.83
CA PRO A 354 28.17 -3.43 -1.19
C PRO A 354 29.05 -3.58 0.09
N THR A 355 28.89 -2.64 1.03
CA THR A 355 29.77 -2.52 2.23
C THR A 355 29.00 -2.03 3.46
N LEU A 356 27.68 -2.27 3.51
CA LEU A 356 26.76 -1.61 4.43
C LEU A 356 26.74 -2.23 5.83
N TYR A 357 26.51 -1.39 6.82
CA TYR A 357 25.98 -1.80 8.11
C TYR A 357 24.46 -1.92 8.03
N ILE A 358 23.89 -3.07 8.43
CA ILE A 358 22.45 -3.31 8.39
C ILE A 358 21.89 -3.48 9.80
N ALA A 359 21.02 -2.58 10.22
CA ALA A 359 20.36 -2.61 11.52
C ALA A 359 18.87 -2.18 11.38
N PRO A 360 17.98 -2.61 12.27
CA PRO A 360 16.56 -2.21 12.22
C PRO A 360 16.38 -0.74 12.60
N THR A 361 15.33 -0.13 12.06
CA THR A 361 14.86 1.22 12.44
C THR A 361 13.75 1.11 13.49
N ASP A 362 13.92 1.82 14.60
CA ASP A 362 12.95 1.92 15.70
C ASP A 362 12.04 3.14 15.46
N ASN A 363 10.86 2.91 14.90
CA ASN A 363 9.81 3.93 14.83
C ASN A 363 9.09 3.98 16.18
N LYS A 364 9.55 4.83 17.09
CA LYS A 364 9.03 4.92 18.47
C LYS A 364 7.56 5.28 18.48
N TYR A 365 7.18 6.25 17.67
CA TYR A 365 5.79 6.65 17.50
C TYR A 365 5.61 7.53 16.24
N ASP A 366 4.47 7.37 15.62
CA ASP A 366 3.84 8.30 14.66
C ASP A 366 2.50 8.73 15.26
N ILE A 367 2.42 9.99 15.72
CA ILE A 367 1.21 10.58 16.30
C ILE A 367 0.60 11.47 15.23
N TYR A 368 -0.68 11.27 14.96
CA TYR A 368 -1.37 12.05 13.94
C TYR A 368 -2.79 12.41 14.31
N VAL A 369 -3.27 13.50 13.72
CA VAL A 369 -4.66 13.94 13.75
C VAL A 369 -5.06 14.43 12.38
N GLY A 370 -6.29 14.14 11.97
CA GLY A 370 -6.77 14.55 10.66
C GLY A 370 -8.28 14.67 10.57
N LEU A 371 -8.70 15.28 9.48
CA LEU A 371 -10.08 15.42 9.06
C LEU A 371 -10.21 14.94 7.62
N LYS A 372 -11.18 14.09 7.35
CA LYS A 372 -11.52 13.66 6.00
C LYS A 372 -13.02 13.73 5.78
N GLY A 373 -13.42 13.98 4.55
CA GLY A 373 -14.85 14.09 4.28
C GLY A 373 -15.17 14.45 2.84
N LYS A 374 -16.45 14.82 2.64
CA LYS A 374 -16.99 15.24 1.35
C LYS A 374 -17.36 16.72 1.40
N LEU A 375 -16.82 17.51 0.49
CA LEU A 375 -17.22 18.90 0.27
C LEU A 375 -18.46 19.00 -0.63
N ALA A 376 -18.63 18.01 -1.52
CA ALA A 376 -19.77 17.82 -2.40
C ALA A 376 -19.95 16.32 -2.70
N SER A 377 -21.01 15.94 -3.37
CA SER A 377 -21.25 14.53 -3.76
C SER A 377 -20.11 13.91 -4.58
N SER A 378 -19.39 14.73 -5.33
CA SER A 378 -18.28 14.33 -6.20
C SER A 378 -16.90 14.83 -5.73
N VAL A 379 -16.82 15.52 -4.59
CA VAL A 379 -15.56 16.11 -4.11
C VAL A 379 -15.29 15.65 -2.68
N SER A 380 -14.15 15.00 -2.47
CA SER A 380 -13.67 14.57 -1.15
C SER A 380 -12.34 15.25 -0.82
N PHE A 381 -12.05 15.34 0.47
CA PHE A 381 -10.81 15.89 0.99
C PHE A 381 -10.26 15.05 2.14
N ASN A 382 -8.96 15.16 2.37
CA ASN A 382 -8.27 14.63 3.54
C ASN A 382 -7.14 15.59 3.95
N VAL A 383 -7.12 15.99 5.21
CA VAL A 383 -6.04 16.81 5.79
C VAL A 383 -5.54 16.11 7.04
N LYS A 384 -4.22 15.95 7.14
CA LYS A 384 -3.56 15.26 8.27
C LYS A 384 -2.32 16.03 8.72
N GLY A 385 -2.20 16.26 10.02
CA GLY A 385 -0.96 16.64 10.68
C GLY A 385 -0.37 15.43 11.39
N SER A 386 0.95 15.21 11.32
CA SER A 386 1.62 14.11 12.02
C SER A 386 2.98 14.50 12.57
N TYR A 387 3.37 13.82 13.63
CA TYR A 387 4.69 13.89 14.24
C TYR A 387 5.24 12.49 14.44
N ASN A 388 6.32 12.19 13.73
CA ASN A 388 7.02 10.92 13.75
C ASN A 388 8.37 11.05 14.48
N ASN A 389 8.77 10.02 15.21
CA ASN A 389 10.06 9.91 15.86
C ASN A 389 10.67 8.54 15.55
N ASP A 390 11.67 8.54 14.69
CA ASP A 390 12.44 7.38 14.31
C ASP A 390 13.82 7.42 15.00
N ASP A 391 14.14 6.41 15.80
CA ASP A 391 15.52 6.18 16.22
C ASP A 391 16.17 5.19 15.25
N ASN A 392 17.46 5.38 15.03
CA ASN A 392 18.23 4.52 14.14
C ASN A 392 17.62 4.44 12.73
N LYS A 393 17.18 5.59 12.19
CA LYS A 393 16.67 5.69 10.83
C LYS A 393 17.80 5.61 9.83
N ALA A 394 17.65 4.73 8.84
CA ALA A 394 18.61 4.60 7.75
C ALA A 394 18.56 5.84 6.82
N LEU A 395 19.71 6.45 6.57
CA LEU A 395 19.88 7.61 5.69
C LEU A 395 21.01 7.33 4.70
N PHE A 396 20.85 7.75 3.45
CA PHE A 396 21.87 7.60 2.44
C PHE A 396 22.83 8.79 2.47
N VAL A 397 24.13 8.50 2.50
CA VAL A 397 25.21 9.50 2.43
C VAL A 397 26.18 9.13 1.30
N SER A 398 26.74 10.13 0.62
CA SER A 398 27.75 9.90 -0.41
C SER A 398 29.02 9.35 0.20
N ASN A 399 29.57 8.31 -0.39
CA ASN A 399 30.86 7.75 -0.02
C ASN A 399 31.98 8.70 -0.45
N PRO A 400 33.05 8.83 0.35
CA PRO A 400 34.27 9.56 -0.08
C PRO A 400 35.05 8.74 -1.11
N TYR A 401 35.85 9.40 -1.93
CA TYR A 401 36.83 8.71 -2.77
C TYR A 401 37.86 7.98 -1.89
N GLN A 402 38.07 6.69 -2.16
CA GLN A 402 39.07 5.84 -1.49
C GLN A 402 40.13 5.42 -2.50
N HIS A 403 41.33 5.95 -2.31
CA HIS A 403 42.49 5.50 -3.07
C HIS A 403 43.22 4.42 -2.29
N ASN A 404 43.22 3.19 -2.79
CA ASN A 404 44.02 2.11 -2.20
C ASN A 404 45.47 2.17 -2.71
N SER A 405 46.32 2.85 -1.96
CA SER A 405 47.75 3.01 -2.30
C SER A 405 48.58 1.72 -2.13
N VAL A 406 48.03 0.68 -1.49
CA VAL A 406 48.74 -0.56 -1.18
C VAL A 406 48.60 -1.58 -2.31
N THR A 407 47.41 -1.72 -2.89
CA THR A 407 47.12 -2.74 -3.90
C THR A 407 46.98 -2.18 -5.31
N ASN A 408 46.91 -0.87 -5.51
CA ASN A 408 46.56 -0.18 -6.75
C ASN A 408 45.21 -0.64 -7.36
N ASN A 409 44.39 -1.31 -6.56
CA ASN A 409 43.09 -1.82 -6.98
C ASN A 409 42.02 -1.06 -6.19
N THR A 410 41.29 -0.19 -6.88
CA THR A 410 40.18 0.57 -6.32
C THR A 410 38.89 0.02 -6.92
N GLU A 411 37.97 -0.41 -6.05
CA GLU A 411 36.68 -0.95 -6.49
C GLU A 411 35.88 0.12 -7.23
N GLY A 412 35.09 -0.27 -8.21
CA GLY A 412 34.31 0.64 -9.07
C GLY A 412 33.38 1.57 -8.33
N TYR A 413 32.91 1.18 -7.13
CA TYR A 413 32.09 2.00 -6.25
C TYR A 413 32.85 2.96 -5.33
N ALA A 414 34.20 2.90 -5.32
CA ALA A 414 35.03 3.62 -4.34
C ALA A 414 35.56 4.97 -4.84
N TYR A 415 35.08 5.44 -5.98
CA TYR A 415 35.53 6.72 -6.60
C TYR A 415 34.69 7.94 -6.16
N GLY A 416 33.96 7.84 -5.04
CA GLY A 416 33.02 8.88 -4.60
C GLY A 416 31.69 8.88 -5.37
N ASN A 417 31.42 7.80 -6.05
CA ASN A 417 30.31 7.60 -6.97
C ASN A 417 29.21 6.68 -6.43
N SER A 418 29.33 6.28 -5.17
CA SER A 418 28.36 5.41 -4.48
C SER A 418 27.86 6.04 -3.18
N PHE A 419 26.91 5.36 -2.54
CA PHE A 419 26.34 5.78 -1.27
C PHE A 419 26.52 4.71 -0.20
N ASP A 420 26.67 5.16 1.04
CA ASP A 420 26.59 4.35 2.25
C ASP A 420 25.27 4.58 2.97
N VAL A 421 24.98 3.75 3.96
CA VAL A 421 23.86 3.90 4.87
C VAL A 421 24.39 4.23 6.26
N VAL A 422 24.00 5.41 6.75
CA VAL A 422 24.22 5.82 8.14
C VAL A 422 22.90 5.84 8.89
N TYR A 423 22.97 5.71 10.19
CA TYR A 423 21.80 5.68 11.05
C TYR A 423 21.79 6.88 11.98
N ASP A 424 20.64 7.56 12.06
CA ASP A 424 20.48 8.72 12.93
C ASP A 424 19.05 8.77 13.51
N ASN A 425 18.86 9.58 14.55
CA ASN A 425 17.58 9.82 15.15
C ASN A 425 16.90 10.96 14.39
N VAL A 426 15.74 10.69 13.80
CA VAL A 426 15.05 11.64 12.94
C VAL A 426 13.65 11.90 13.47
N LYS A 427 13.36 13.16 13.77
CA LYS A 427 12.02 13.64 14.11
C LYS A 427 11.43 14.32 12.88
N THR A 428 10.22 13.95 12.48
CA THR A 428 9.56 14.47 11.29
C THR A 428 8.21 15.05 11.66
N MET A 429 8.01 16.34 11.39
CA MET A 429 6.69 16.97 11.45
C MET A 429 6.14 17.09 10.03
N SER A 430 4.92 16.57 9.79
CA SER A 430 4.33 16.54 8.46
C SER A 430 2.94 17.17 8.44
N ILE A 431 2.63 17.87 7.34
CA ILE A 431 1.27 18.31 7.02
C ILE A 431 0.93 17.76 5.63
N PHE A 432 -0.12 16.96 5.56
CA PHE A 432 -0.63 16.36 4.34
C PHE A 432 -1.99 16.96 4.00
N GLY A 433 -2.23 17.21 2.71
CA GLY A 433 -3.52 17.62 2.17
C GLY A 433 -3.83 16.91 0.86
N GLU A 434 -5.08 16.47 0.68
CA GLU A 434 -5.59 15.87 -0.53
C GLU A 434 -6.99 16.41 -0.85
N ILE A 435 -7.23 16.68 -2.13
CA ILE A 435 -8.57 16.92 -2.68
C ILE A 435 -8.73 16.01 -3.89
N LYS A 436 -9.84 15.25 -3.90
CA LYS A 436 -10.22 14.38 -5.02
C LYS A 436 -11.57 14.81 -5.55
N ALA A 437 -11.69 15.01 -6.86
CA ALA A 437 -12.93 15.37 -7.56
C ALA A 437 -13.23 14.32 -8.65
N ASP A 438 -14.42 13.71 -8.58
CA ASP A 438 -14.93 12.76 -9.56
C ASP A 438 -15.91 13.49 -10.49
N PHE A 439 -15.45 13.89 -11.69
CA PHE A 439 -16.23 14.64 -12.67
C PHE A 439 -17.21 13.76 -13.46
N SER A 440 -16.84 12.50 -13.67
CA SER A 440 -17.65 11.49 -14.34
C SER A 440 -17.20 10.09 -13.92
N LYS A 441 -17.92 9.05 -14.38
CA LYS A 441 -17.53 7.64 -14.18
C LYS A 441 -16.12 7.31 -14.72
N SER A 442 -15.64 8.10 -15.68
CA SER A 442 -14.36 7.85 -16.39
C SER A 442 -13.28 8.91 -16.11
N VAL A 443 -13.60 9.99 -15.42
CA VAL A 443 -12.68 11.09 -15.16
C VAL A 443 -12.69 11.46 -13.70
N SER A 444 -11.56 11.26 -13.05
CA SER A 444 -11.30 11.74 -11.69
C SER A 444 -9.99 12.54 -11.65
N LEU A 445 -9.95 13.56 -10.81
CA LEU A 445 -8.76 14.36 -10.54
C LEU A 445 -8.44 14.26 -9.05
N ALA A 446 -7.20 13.94 -8.72
CA ALA A 446 -6.69 14.00 -7.37
C ALA A 446 -5.49 14.94 -7.30
N LEU A 447 -5.52 15.87 -6.36
CA LEU A 447 -4.40 16.75 -6.02
C LEU A 447 -4.03 16.46 -4.57
N ASN A 448 -2.77 16.10 -4.34
CA ASN A 448 -2.23 15.92 -2.99
C ASN A 448 -0.88 16.60 -2.83
N GLY A 449 -0.55 16.91 -1.58
CA GLY A 449 0.73 17.51 -1.22
C GLY A 449 1.09 17.19 0.22
N THR A 450 2.38 17.03 0.47
CA THR A 450 2.94 16.83 1.81
C THR A 450 4.08 17.82 2.03
N TYR A 451 4.02 18.53 3.15
CA TYR A 451 5.13 19.32 3.65
C TYR A 451 5.75 18.60 4.84
N ASN A 452 7.06 18.39 4.80
CA ASN A 452 7.81 17.75 5.88
C ASN A 452 8.88 18.70 6.41
N ASN A 453 9.00 18.75 7.73
CA ASN A 453 10.10 19.40 8.43
C ASN A 453 10.83 18.34 9.26
N TYR A 454 12.14 18.20 9.01
CA TYR A 454 13.00 17.21 9.64
C TYR A 454 13.91 17.85 10.66
N SER A 455 14.16 17.13 11.76
CA SER A 455 15.19 17.46 12.75
C SER A 455 15.94 16.17 13.09
N THR A 456 17.26 16.22 13.04
CA THR A 456 18.19 15.17 13.51
C THR A 456 18.78 15.60 14.84
N ASP A 457 19.18 14.64 15.69
CA ASP A 457 19.80 14.91 17.01
C ASP A 457 21.29 15.20 16.88
#